data_d6795763f720764048b06be98118921b
#
_entry.id   d6795763f720764048b06be98118921b
#
_cell.length_a   1.000
_cell.length_b   1.000
_cell.length_c   1.000
_cell.angle_alpha   90.00
_cell.angle_beta   90.00
_cell.angle_gamma   90.00
#
_symmetry.space_group_name_H-M   'P 1'
#
loop_
_entity.id
_entity.type
_entity.pdbx_description
1 polymer ?
#
loop_
_entity_poly.entity_id
_entity_poly.type
_entity_poly.pdbx_seq_one_letter_code
_entity_poly.pdbx_strand_id
1 'polypeptide(L)'
;MILNYIEKGCGRPLILLHGNGNSSRYFKKQVRYFSAKFRVIAVDTRGHGKSPRGEGPFTMERFADDLKIFMEEMGIEKADILGFSDGANIALIFALRWPERVGRLVLCGANLSPDGLRFLPRLSFKLRYRLAKDICKDPKKTELADLAANQPRIDEKWLSRLRMPVLVLAGTFDI
;
A
#
# COMPACT_ATOMS: atom_id res chain seq x y z
N MET A 1 -3.01 11.50 12.32
CA MET A 1 -4.26 10.67 12.15
C MET A 1 -3.90 9.25 12.49
N ILE A 2 -4.57 8.67 13.48
CA ILE A 2 -4.30 7.29 13.90
C ILE A 2 -4.95 6.33 12.89
N LEU A 3 -4.14 5.48 12.27
CA LEU A 3 -4.63 4.41 11.40
C LEU A 3 -5.12 3.23 12.23
N ASN A 4 -6.22 2.60 11.83
CA ASN A 4 -6.67 1.35 12.42
C ASN A 4 -5.79 0.18 11.94
N TYR A 5 -5.59 -0.80 12.81
CA TYR A 5 -4.75 -1.95 12.50
C TYR A 5 -5.19 -3.21 13.25
N ILE A 6 -4.66 -4.34 12.81
CA ILE A 6 -4.71 -5.62 13.53
C ILE A 6 -3.26 -5.97 13.88
N GLU A 7 -3.00 -6.26 15.16
CA GLU A 7 -1.67 -6.65 15.63
C GLU A 7 -1.70 -8.03 16.25
N LYS A 8 -0.66 -8.84 15.99
CA LYS A 8 -0.47 -10.14 16.61
C LYS A 8 1.00 -10.55 16.61
N GLY A 9 1.41 -11.27 17.69
CA GLY A 9 2.77 -11.76 17.86
C GLY A 9 3.68 -10.75 18.53
N CYS A 10 4.98 -11.07 18.59
CA CYS A 10 6.00 -10.25 19.20
C CYS A 10 7.32 -10.34 18.40
N GLY A 11 8.31 -9.53 18.78
CA GLY A 11 9.63 -9.49 18.13
C GLY A 11 9.72 -8.45 17.02
N ARG A 12 10.42 -8.77 15.92
CA ARG A 12 10.67 -7.82 14.82
C ARG A 12 9.37 -7.38 14.14
N PRO A 13 9.14 -6.07 13.97
CA PRO A 13 7.94 -5.57 13.32
C PRO A 13 7.86 -5.99 11.84
N LEU A 14 6.69 -6.52 11.45
CA LEU A 14 6.30 -6.80 10.07
C LEU A 14 5.00 -6.07 9.76
N ILE A 15 5.08 -5.04 8.95
CA ILE A 15 3.92 -4.25 8.51
C ILE A 15 3.34 -4.84 7.23
N LEU A 16 2.02 -5.02 7.20
CA LEU A 16 1.27 -5.53 6.04
C LEU A 16 0.35 -4.43 5.50
N LEU A 17 0.49 -4.09 4.20
CA LEU A 17 -0.30 -3.07 3.51
C LEU A 17 -1.15 -3.71 2.41
N HIS A 18 -2.47 -3.57 2.55
CA HIS A 18 -3.46 -4.16 1.63
C HIS A 18 -3.62 -3.35 0.33
N GLY A 19 -4.24 -3.97 -0.68
CA GLY A 19 -4.58 -3.33 -1.94
C GLY A 19 -5.85 -2.47 -1.89
N ASN A 20 -6.13 -1.79 -2.99
CA ASN A 20 -7.27 -0.88 -3.17
C ASN A 20 -8.59 -1.53 -2.76
N GLY A 21 -9.41 -0.78 -2.02
CA GLY A 21 -10.74 -1.21 -1.58
C GLY A 21 -10.76 -2.33 -0.53
N ASN A 22 -9.58 -2.79 -0.06
CA ASN A 22 -9.45 -3.83 0.96
C ASN A 22 -9.27 -3.24 2.38
N SER A 23 -8.80 -4.06 3.30
CA SER A 23 -8.48 -3.69 4.68
C SER A 23 -7.47 -4.67 5.26
N SER A 24 -7.02 -4.43 6.50
CA SER A 24 -6.16 -5.33 7.28
C SER A 24 -6.68 -6.78 7.33
N ARG A 25 -8.00 -6.98 7.22
CA ARG A 25 -8.63 -8.30 7.20
C ARG A 25 -8.21 -9.17 6.02
N TYR A 26 -7.74 -8.57 4.92
CA TYR A 26 -7.18 -9.29 3.78
C TYR A 26 -6.04 -10.23 4.21
N PHE A 27 -5.25 -9.80 5.17
CA PHE A 27 -4.09 -10.53 5.66
C PHE A 27 -4.35 -11.50 6.82
N LYS A 28 -5.60 -11.90 7.09
CA LYS A 28 -5.96 -12.78 8.22
C LYS A 28 -5.10 -14.05 8.27
N LYS A 29 -4.81 -14.66 7.12
CA LYS A 29 -3.97 -15.88 7.04
C LYS A 29 -2.49 -15.55 7.31
N GLN A 30 -1.98 -14.49 6.73
CA GLN A 30 -0.60 -14.02 6.90
C GLN A 30 -0.33 -13.58 8.34
N VAL A 31 -1.25 -12.84 8.96
CA VAL A 31 -1.19 -12.46 10.37
C VAL A 31 -1.08 -13.71 11.25
N ARG A 32 -1.94 -14.71 11.01
CA ARG A 32 -1.88 -15.97 11.76
C ARG A 32 -0.56 -16.72 11.59
N TYR A 33 -0.04 -16.78 10.36
CA TYR A 33 1.18 -17.52 10.05
C TYR A 33 2.43 -16.83 10.59
N PHE A 34 2.59 -15.54 10.27
CA PHE A 34 3.82 -14.81 10.60
C PHE A 34 3.90 -14.40 12.08
N SER A 35 2.78 -14.33 12.81
CA SER A 35 2.76 -13.96 14.23
C SER A 35 3.51 -14.93 15.14
N ALA A 36 3.89 -16.11 14.65
CA ALA A 36 4.76 -17.03 15.36
C ALA A 36 6.23 -16.54 15.47
N LYS A 37 6.65 -15.61 14.56
CA LYS A 37 8.04 -15.15 14.47
C LYS A 37 8.21 -13.62 14.41
N PHE A 38 7.12 -12.89 14.23
CA PHE A 38 7.11 -11.44 14.04
C PHE A 38 6.02 -10.78 14.86
N ARG A 39 6.26 -9.52 15.24
CA ARG A 39 5.19 -8.60 15.62
C ARG A 39 4.51 -8.13 14.33
N VAL A 40 3.44 -8.80 13.93
CA VAL A 40 2.73 -8.54 12.67
C VAL A 40 1.69 -7.45 12.86
N ILE A 41 1.74 -6.42 12.03
CA ILE A 41 0.87 -5.25 12.09
C ILE A 41 0.24 -5.06 10.71
N ALA A 42 -1.01 -5.48 10.55
CA ALA A 42 -1.77 -5.27 9.33
C ALA A 42 -2.56 -3.97 9.44
N VAL A 43 -2.23 -2.98 8.61
CA VAL A 43 -2.74 -1.62 8.70
C VAL A 43 -3.90 -1.43 7.72
N ASP A 44 -4.97 -0.78 8.18
CA ASP A 44 -5.97 -0.18 7.30
C ASP A 44 -5.43 1.16 6.81
N THR A 45 -5.16 1.31 5.52
CA THR A 45 -4.70 2.58 4.97
C THR A 45 -5.81 3.64 5.02
N ARG A 46 -5.46 4.92 4.89
CA ARG A 46 -6.39 6.06 4.87
C ARG A 46 -7.65 5.76 4.07
N GLY A 47 -8.84 6.01 4.65
CA GLY A 47 -10.14 5.82 3.99
C GLY A 47 -10.55 4.37 3.74
N HIS A 48 -9.74 3.39 4.18
CA HIS A 48 -10.03 1.97 4.05
C HIS A 48 -10.33 1.33 5.42
N GLY A 49 -11.05 0.21 5.40
CA GLY A 49 -11.37 -0.55 6.61
C GLY A 49 -12.05 0.34 7.65
N LYS A 50 -11.40 0.49 8.82
CA LYS A 50 -11.86 1.35 9.92
C LYS A 50 -11.04 2.64 10.04
N SER A 51 -10.02 2.85 9.19
CA SER A 51 -9.26 4.08 9.18
C SER A 51 -10.07 5.22 8.60
N PRO A 52 -10.05 6.41 9.24
CA PRO A 52 -10.75 7.58 8.73
C PRO A 52 -10.15 8.02 7.38
N ARG A 53 -10.97 8.69 6.58
CA ARG A 53 -10.52 9.30 5.32
C ARG A 53 -9.55 10.46 5.60
N GLY A 54 -9.80 11.21 6.66
CA GLY A 54 -9.04 12.41 7.01
C GLY A 54 -9.12 13.49 5.95
N GLU A 55 -8.39 14.58 6.16
CA GLU A 55 -8.30 15.70 5.24
C GLU A 55 -7.12 15.57 4.27
N GLY A 56 -7.10 16.42 3.24
CA GLY A 56 -6.03 16.50 2.26
C GLY A 56 -6.14 15.52 1.11
N PRO A 57 -5.10 15.42 0.26
CA PRO A 57 -5.13 14.64 -0.96
C PRO A 57 -5.22 13.13 -0.67
N PHE A 58 -5.90 12.42 -1.57
CA PHE A 58 -6.04 10.96 -1.51
C PHE A 58 -5.07 10.33 -2.51
N THR A 59 -3.79 10.28 -2.12
CA THR A 59 -2.69 9.80 -2.97
C THR A 59 -1.84 8.76 -2.26
N MET A 60 -1.13 7.94 -3.03
CA MET A 60 -0.23 6.92 -2.47
C MET A 60 0.94 7.55 -1.71
N GLU A 61 1.41 8.73 -2.13
CA GLU A 61 2.43 9.51 -1.42
C GLU A 61 1.92 9.93 -0.04
N ARG A 62 0.66 10.39 0.04
CA ARG A 62 0.04 10.75 1.31
C ARG A 62 -0.14 9.54 2.22
N PHE A 63 -0.44 8.37 1.65
CA PHE A 63 -0.54 7.12 2.42
C PHE A 63 0.82 6.68 2.97
N ALA A 64 1.90 6.92 2.23
CA ALA A 64 3.25 6.70 2.73
C ALA A 64 3.61 7.66 3.87
N ASP A 65 3.17 8.94 3.82
CA ASP A 65 3.32 9.89 4.93
C ASP A 65 2.54 9.43 6.17
N ASP A 66 1.30 8.95 5.98
CA ASP A 66 0.49 8.40 7.06
C ASP A 66 1.15 7.17 7.71
N LEU A 67 1.77 6.31 6.91
CA LEU A 67 2.53 5.16 7.42
C LEU A 67 3.72 5.60 8.27
N LYS A 68 4.43 6.66 7.85
CA LYS A 68 5.53 7.24 8.64
C LYS A 68 5.05 7.69 10.01
N ILE A 69 3.99 8.50 10.03
CA ILE A 69 3.38 9.00 11.27
C ILE A 69 2.91 7.83 12.14
N PHE A 70 2.25 6.83 11.54
CA PHE A 70 1.80 5.64 12.25
C PHE A 70 2.96 4.89 12.92
N MET A 71 4.07 4.68 12.19
CA MET A 71 5.25 4.03 12.77
C MET A 71 5.85 4.84 13.93
N GLU A 72 5.86 6.16 13.84
CA GLU A 72 6.33 7.05 14.92
C GLU A 72 5.43 6.95 16.17
N GLU A 73 4.10 6.99 16.00
CA GLU A 73 3.13 6.83 17.09
C GLU A 73 3.23 5.45 17.77
N MET A 74 3.59 4.41 17.01
CA MET A 74 3.77 3.04 17.51
C MET A 74 5.16 2.75 18.10
N GLY A 75 6.08 3.73 18.10
CA GLY A 75 7.45 3.57 18.52
C GLY A 75 8.26 2.60 17.64
N ILE A 76 7.90 2.48 16.35
CA ILE A 76 8.55 1.59 15.41
C ILE A 76 9.60 2.38 14.61
N GLU A 77 10.86 2.24 14.98
CA GLU A 77 11.96 2.90 14.24
C GLU A 77 12.19 2.25 12.87
N LYS A 78 12.13 0.91 12.80
CA LYS A 78 12.39 0.14 11.59
C LYS A 78 11.51 -1.10 11.52
N ALA A 79 10.94 -1.40 10.34
CA ALA A 79 10.11 -2.57 10.11
C ALA A 79 10.45 -3.29 8.81
N ASP A 80 10.14 -4.59 8.73
CA ASP A 80 9.94 -5.26 7.45
C ASP A 80 8.56 -4.87 6.92
N ILE A 81 8.43 -4.63 5.61
CA ILE A 81 7.17 -4.21 5.01
C ILE A 81 6.79 -5.15 3.87
N LEU A 82 5.58 -5.65 3.90
CA LEU A 82 4.97 -6.42 2.82
C LEU A 82 3.74 -5.67 2.32
N GLY A 83 3.72 -5.35 1.05
CA GLY A 83 2.59 -4.72 0.40
C GLY A 83 1.99 -5.59 -0.71
N PHE A 84 0.68 -5.47 -0.91
CA PHE A 84 -0.05 -6.10 -2.00
C PHE A 84 -0.74 -5.04 -2.85
N SER A 85 -0.54 -5.06 -4.18
CA SER A 85 -1.16 -4.13 -5.15
C SER A 85 -0.87 -2.67 -4.74
N ASP A 86 -1.87 -1.80 -4.53
CA ASP A 86 -1.68 -0.43 -4.03
C ASP A 86 -0.84 -0.39 -2.74
N GLY A 87 -1.00 -1.37 -1.84
CA GLY A 87 -0.15 -1.49 -0.65
C GLY A 87 1.32 -1.73 -0.99
N ALA A 88 1.62 -2.43 -2.09
CA ALA A 88 2.99 -2.61 -2.55
C ALA A 88 3.55 -1.29 -3.14
N ASN A 89 2.73 -0.52 -3.85
CA ASN A 89 3.11 0.79 -4.35
C ASN A 89 3.38 1.78 -3.22
N ILE A 90 2.53 1.80 -2.19
CA ILE A 90 2.72 2.62 -0.97
C ILE A 90 4.02 2.21 -0.25
N ALA A 91 4.27 0.90 -0.10
CA ALA A 91 5.49 0.38 0.52
C ALA A 91 6.75 0.79 -0.26
N LEU A 92 6.69 0.76 -1.59
CA LEU A 92 7.78 1.19 -2.45
C LEU A 92 8.04 2.70 -2.31
N ILE A 93 7.00 3.54 -2.37
CA ILE A 93 7.12 5.00 -2.15
C ILE A 93 7.72 5.28 -0.77
N PHE A 94 7.25 4.58 0.27
CA PHE A 94 7.78 4.71 1.62
C PHE A 94 9.28 4.37 1.67
N ALA A 95 9.68 3.23 1.08
CA ALA A 95 11.08 2.77 1.07
C ALA A 95 12.00 3.71 0.28
N LEU A 96 11.50 4.36 -0.77
CA LEU A 96 12.24 5.36 -1.55
C LEU A 96 12.46 6.68 -0.78
N ARG A 97 11.51 7.04 0.08
CA ARG A 97 11.57 8.30 0.87
C ARG A 97 12.30 8.13 2.20
N TRP A 98 12.17 6.96 2.86
CA TRP A 98 12.77 6.66 4.16
C TRP A 98 13.42 5.26 4.16
N PRO A 99 14.47 5.04 3.36
CA PRO A 99 15.09 3.72 3.21
C PRO A 99 15.66 3.16 4.53
N GLU A 100 16.08 4.02 5.45
CA GLU A 100 16.59 3.65 6.78
C GLU A 100 15.50 3.03 7.68
N ARG A 101 14.22 3.35 7.43
CA ARG A 101 13.06 2.85 8.19
C ARG A 101 12.61 1.45 7.74
N VAL A 102 13.16 0.94 6.62
CA VAL A 102 12.76 -0.36 6.05
C VAL A 102 13.87 -1.38 6.23
N GLY A 103 13.54 -2.51 6.86
CA GLY A 103 14.47 -3.63 7.02
C GLY A 103 14.55 -4.51 5.78
N ARG A 104 13.41 -5.05 5.36
CA ARG A 104 13.20 -5.83 4.15
C ARG A 104 11.90 -5.39 3.49
N LEU A 105 11.85 -5.43 2.16
CA LEU A 105 10.69 -5.01 1.40
C LEU A 105 10.16 -6.17 0.55
N VAL A 106 8.87 -6.46 0.67
CA VAL A 106 8.19 -7.45 -0.17
C VAL A 106 7.08 -6.76 -0.95
N LEU A 107 7.18 -6.79 -2.27
CA LEU A 107 6.27 -6.15 -3.21
C LEU A 107 5.50 -7.22 -3.99
N CYS A 108 4.20 -7.36 -3.71
CA CYS A 108 3.33 -8.31 -4.40
C CYS A 108 2.43 -7.55 -5.37
N GLY A 109 2.64 -7.69 -6.68
CA GLY A 109 1.86 -7.01 -7.72
C GLY A 109 2.02 -5.49 -7.69
N ALA A 110 3.25 -5.00 -7.50
CA ALA A 110 3.57 -3.56 -7.60
C ALA A 110 3.72 -3.13 -9.06
N ASN A 111 3.41 -1.88 -9.34
CA ASN A 111 3.68 -1.23 -10.61
C ASN A 111 4.29 0.17 -10.39
N LEU A 112 5.11 0.65 -11.31
CA LEU A 112 5.72 1.98 -11.22
C LEU A 112 4.79 3.08 -11.73
N SER A 113 3.91 2.71 -12.66
CA SER A 113 2.92 3.62 -13.24
C SER A 113 1.72 2.83 -13.80
N PRO A 114 0.57 3.48 -14.01
CA PRO A 114 -0.56 2.86 -14.71
C PRO A 114 -0.22 2.42 -16.15
N ASP A 115 0.81 3.00 -16.75
CA ASP A 115 1.25 2.65 -18.11
C ASP A 115 1.95 1.28 -18.16
N GLY A 116 2.48 0.79 -17.03
CA GLY A 116 3.04 -0.55 -16.89
C GLY A 116 2.01 -1.67 -16.80
N LEU A 117 0.72 -1.34 -16.63
CA LEU A 117 -0.35 -2.34 -16.60
C LEU A 117 -0.69 -2.87 -18.00
N ARG A 118 -1.16 -4.11 -18.07
CA ARG A 118 -1.67 -4.68 -19.33
C ARG A 118 -2.85 -3.85 -19.85
N PHE A 119 -3.06 -3.85 -21.17
CA PHE A 119 -4.04 -2.99 -21.84
C PHE A 119 -5.47 -3.10 -21.28
N LEU A 120 -5.99 -4.33 -21.13
CA LEU A 120 -7.38 -4.54 -20.69
C LEU A 120 -7.62 -4.09 -19.24
N PRO A 121 -6.80 -4.47 -18.24
CA PRO A 121 -6.90 -3.93 -16.88
C PRO A 121 -6.79 -2.41 -16.84
N ARG A 122 -5.83 -1.83 -17.54
CA ARG A 122 -5.65 -0.37 -17.61
C ARG A 122 -6.89 0.35 -18.15
N LEU A 123 -7.49 -0.18 -19.24
CA LEU A 123 -8.71 0.36 -19.81
C LEU A 123 -9.90 0.25 -18.82
N SER A 124 -10.01 -0.90 -18.15
CA SER A 124 -11.04 -1.14 -17.12
C SER A 124 -10.92 -0.12 -15.97
N PHE A 125 -9.73 0.14 -15.45
CA PHE A 125 -9.53 1.13 -14.38
C PHE A 125 -9.89 2.54 -14.83
N LYS A 126 -9.49 2.95 -16.03
CA LYS A 126 -9.85 4.27 -16.59
C LYS A 126 -11.37 4.42 -16.78
N LEU A 127 -12.03 3.37 -17.25
CA LEU A 127 -13.50 3.37 -17.42
C LEU A 127 -14.19 3.48 -16.06
N ARG A 128 -13.77 2.69 -15.07
CA ARG A 128 -14.31 2.75 -13.69
C ARG A 128 -14.14 4.13 -13.07
N TYR A 129 -12.99 4.77 -13.28
CA TYR A 129 -12.77 6.14 -12.81
C TYR A 129 -13.73 7.13 -13.45
N ARG A 130 -13.92 7.10 -14.77
CA ARG A 130 -14.89 7.96 -15.48
C ARG A 130 -16.31 7.72 -14.99
N LEU A 131 -16.74 6.46 -14.87
CA LEU A 131 -18.07 6.11 -14.35
C LEU A 131 -18.27 6.62 -12.91
N ALA A 132 -17.29 6.45 -12.04
CA ALA A 132 -17.36 6.93 -10.66
C ALA A 132 -17.46 8.46 -10.59
N LYS A 133 -16.67 9.16 -11.39
CA LYS A 133 -16.60 10.63 -11.43
C LYS A 133 -17.83 11.27 -12.06
N ASP A 134 -18.21 10.80 -13.26
CA ASP A 134 -19.18 11.52 -14.11
C ASP A 134 -20.62 11.06 -13.87
N ILE A 135 -20.83 9.78 -13.52
CA ILE A 135 -22.13 9.16 -13.38
C ILE A 135 -22.50 8.95 -11.91
N CYS A 136 -21.70 8.20 -11.15
CA CYS A 136 -22.03 7.88 -9.76
C CYS A 136 -21.91 9.09 -8.83
N LYS A 137 -21.00 10.04 -9.14
CA LYS A 137 -20.70 11.25 -8.34
C LYS A 137 -20.48 10.96 -6.85
N ASP A 138 -19.95 9.77 -6.54
CA ASP A 138 -19.61 9.33 -5.20
C ASP A 138 -18.12 9.64 -4.94
N PRO A 139 -17.81 10.60 -4.04
CA PRO A 139 -16.42 11.00 -3.81
C PRO A 139 -15.51 9.84 -3.42
N LYS A 140 -15.98 8.94 -2.56
CA LYS A 140 -15.19 7.80 -2.11
C LYS A 140 -14.87 6.83 -3.24
N LYS A 141 -15.86 6.50 -4.09
CA LYS A 141 -15.65 5.63 -5.26
C LYS A 141 -14.73 6.29 -6.27
N THR A 142 -14.86 7.61 -6.45
CA THR A 142 -14.01 8.37 -7.36
C THR A 142 -12.57 8.36 -6.90
N GLU A 143 -12.28 8.62 -5.62
CA GLU A 143 -10.93 8.57 -5.05
C GLU A 143 -10.28 7.20 -5.17
N LEU A 144 -11.02 6.12 -4.83
CA LEU A 144 -10.53 4.75 -4.96
C LEU A 144 -10.25 4.37 -6.42
N ALA A 145 -11.11 4.80 -7.34
CA ALA A 145 -10.91 4.55 -8.76
C ALA A 145 -9.76 5.38 -9.35
N ASP A 146 -9.52 6.60 -8.81
CA ASP A 146 -8.39 7.46 -9.19
C ASP A 146 -7.05 6.83 -8.82
N LEU A 147 -6.92 6.27 -7.61
CA LEU A 147 -5.71 5.53 -7.22
C LEU A 147 -5.35 4.46 -8.25
N ALA A 148 -6.31 3.61 -8.63
CA ALA A 148 -6.05 2.52 -9.56
C ALA A 148 -5.81 2.97 -11.01
N ALA A 149 -6.43 4.09 -11.44
CA ALA A 149 -6.37 4.56 -12.82
C ALA A 149 -5.18 5.48 -13.11
N ASN A 150 -4.72 6.27 -12.12
CA ASN A 150 -3.80 7.38 -12.31
C ASN A 150 -2.54 7.32 -11.44
N GLN A 151 -2.45 6.38 -10.50
CA GLN A 151 -1.33 6.24 -9.58
C GLN A 151 -0.78 4.79 -9.54
N PRO A 152 0.46 4.58 -9.11
CA PRO A 152 1.48 5.60 -8.79
C PRO A 152 2.12 6.22 -10.04
N ARG A 153 3.05 7.17 -9.82
CA ARG A 153 3.97 7.69 -10.85
C ARG A 153 5.38 7.74 -10.29
N ILE A 154 6.07 6.60 -10.34
CA ILE A 154 7.42 6.41 -9.78
C ILE A 154 8.42 6.36 -10.93
N ASP A 155 9.43 7.23 -10.92
CA ASP A 155 10.54 7.16 -11.87
C ASP A 155 11.43 5.95 -11.53
N GLU A 156 11.66 5.08 -12.50
CA GLU A 156 12.49 3.87 -12.34
C GLU A 156 13.91 4.18 -11.86
N LYS A 157 14.46 5.37 -12.19
CA LYS A 157 15.78 5.83 -11.74
C LYS A 157 15.88 5.90 -10.20
N TRP A 158 14.74 6.08 -9.52
CA TRP A 158 14.73 6.13 -8.06
C TRP A 158 14.93 4.76 -7.43
N LEU A 159 14.69 3.66 -8.14
CA LEU A 159 14.87 2.30 -7.62
C LEU A 159 16.31 2.04 -7.15
N SER A 160 17.30 2.72 -7.75
CA SER A 160 18.70 2.67 -7.30
C SER A 160 18.95 3.19 -5.88
N ARG A 161 17.96 3.90 -5.30
CA ARG A 161 18.02 4.41 -3.91
C ARG A 161 17.65 3.36 -2.87
N LEU A 162 17.04 2.25 -3.28
CA LEU A 162 16.69 1.17 -2.35
C LEU A 162 17.96 0.53 -1.77
N ARG A 163 18.07 0.50 -0.45
CA ARG A 163 19.25 0.02 0.29
C ARG A 163 19.00 -1.28 1.07
N MET A 164 17.74 -1.72 1.11
CA MET A 164 17.32 -2.93 1.80
C MET A 164 17.16 -4.10 0.83
N PRO A 165 17.16 -5.35 1.31
CA PRO A 165 16.74 -6.51 0.51
C PRO A 165 15.29 -6.34 0.03
N VAL A 166 15.06 -6.56 -1.27
CA VAL A 166 13.75 -6.45 -1.91
C VAL A 166 13.38 -7.78 -2.55
N LEU A 167 12.18 -8.28 -2.23
CA LEU A 167 11.54 -9.40 -2.92
C LEU A 167 10.36 -8.89 -3.72
N VAL A 168 10.38 -9.13 -5.03
CA VAL A 168 9.25 -8.81 -5.93
C VAL A 168 8.53 -10.10 -6.29
N LEU A 169 7.22 -10.12 -6.11
CA LEU A 169 6.33 -11.22 -6.48
C LEU A 169 5.30 -10.72 -7.48
N ALA A 170 5.26 -11.35 -8.64
CA ALA A 170 4.26 -11.09 -9.68
C ALA A 170 3.69 -12.41 -10.18
N GLY A 171 2.40 -12.45 -10.43
CA GLY A 171 1.75 -13.61 -11.06
C GLY A 171 2.01 -13.62 -12.57
N THR A 172 2.05 -14.81 -13.18
CA THR A 172 2.20 -14.96 -14.63
C THR A 172 1.10 -14.26 -15.42
N PHE A 173 -0.08 -14.16 -14.83
CA PHE A 173 -1.26 -13.47 -15.39
C PHE A 173 -1.63 -12.21 -14.60
N ASP A 174 -0.68 -11.61 -13.88
CA ASP A 174 -0.89 -10.38 -13.12
C ASP A 174 -1.30 -9.22 -14.05
N ILE A 175 -2.01 -8.24 -13.50
CA ILE A 175 -2.60 -7.12 -14.26
C ILE A 175 -1.56 -6.14 -14.80
#